data_150b26cab0e195d8983e16a0f1b8d41d
#
_entry.id   150b26cab0e195d8983e16a0f1b8d41d
#
_cell.length_a   1.000
_cell.length_b   1.000
_cell.length_c   1.000
_cell.angle_alpha   90.00
_cell.angle_beta   90.00
_cell.angle_gamma   90.00
#
_symmetry.space_group_name_H-M   'P 1'
#
loop_
_entity.id
_entity.type
_entity.pdbx_description
1 polymer ?
#
loop_
_entity_poly.entity_id
_entity_poly.type
_entity_poly.pdbx_seq_one_letter_code
_entity_poly.pdbx_strand_id
1 'polypeptide(L)'
;MIDIKFLRENPDAVRASQKGRGEDVAIVDQVLASDEIRRVALADFETLRAEQNALSKSVGSAKGDEKAALLENSKALAEKVKAADSKRAEAETKANALVMQLSNLLDPEAPIGGEADFVTIEHVGTPRDFAKDGFEAKDHVELGKLLGAIDTERGAKVSGSRSYYLTGVGAMLEFALVNYAIQSALKAGFTPVIPPVLVKPAAMEGTGFLGQAAENVYHLEKDDAYLVGTSEVPLAAFHMDEVLPADKLPMRYAGYSTCFRREAGTYGKDTRGIIRVHQFDKVEMFSFCKPEEAKAEHQRLLQWEKDFLNAMEIPFRVIDVASGDLGSSATRKFDIEAWIPTQNAYREVTSTSNCTEFQARRLNIRYKDADGTKALATLNGTLVAIPRMIVAILENHQNSDGTVNVPAALQPFLGMKRFELV
;
A
#
# COMPACT_ATOMS: atom_id res chain seq x y z
N MET A 1 3.33 -10.04 -6.29
CA MET A 1 3.04 -11.39 -6.86
C MET A 1 4.02 -12.40 -6.31
N ILE A 2 3.56 -13.56 -5.86
CA ILE A 2 4.44 -14.65 -5.44
C ILE A 2 5.25 -15.15 -6.64
N ASP A 3 6.52 -15.53 -6.42
CA ASP A 3 7.35 -16.17 -7.45
C ASP A 3 6.75 -17.54 -7.81
N ILE A 4 6.41 -17.73 -9.09
CA ILE A 4 5.79 -18.99 -9.57
C ILE A 4 6.74 -20.20 -9.45
N LYS A 5 8.06 -19.96 -9.49
CA LYS A 5 9.06 -21.03 -9.26
C LYS A 5 9.03 -21.45 -7.80
N PHE A 6 9.02 -20.48 -6.87
CA PHE A 6 8.89 -20.75 -5.44
C PHE A 6 7.60 -21.54 -5.13
N LEU A 7 6.47 -21.11 -5.73
CA LEU A 7 5.18 -21.79 -5.56
C LEU A 7 5.21 -23.25 -6.02
N ARG A 8 5.85 -23.54 -7.16
CA ARG A 8 6.02 -24.92 -7.65
C ARG A 8 6.88 -25.79 -6.73
N GLU A 9 7.95 -25.21 -6.20
CA GLU A 9 8.90 -25.92 -5.34
C GLU A 9 8.37 -26.06 -3.91
N ASN A 10 7.50 -25.15 -3.44
CA ASN A 10 7.02 -25.06 -2.07
C ASN A 10 5.49 -24.83 -1.97
N PRO A 11 4.65 -25.64 -2.63
CA PRO A 11 3.21 -25.41 -2.67
C PRO A 11 2.54 -25.45 -1.29
N ASP A 12 3.03 -26.30 -0.38
CA ASP A 12 2.48 -26.42 0.96
C ASP A 12 2.76 -25.19 1.84
N ALA A 13 3.91 -24.53 1.65
CA ALA A 13 4.20 -23.28 2.33
C ALA A 13 3.23 -22.18 1.87
N VAL A 14 2.90 -22.14 0.57
CA VAL A 14 1.93 -21.17 0.04
C VAL A 14 0.52 -21.48 0.55
N ARG A 15 0.10 -22.76 0.58
CA ARG A 15 -1.20 -23.17 1.16
C ARG A 15 -1.31 -22.81 2.63
N ALA A 16 -0.24 -23.05 3.41
CA ALA A 16 -0.19 -22.68 4.84
C ALA A 16 -0.33 -21.17 5.03
N SER A 17 0.32 -20.36 4.18
CA SER A 17 0.21 -18.90 4.19
C SER A 17 -1.20 -18.44 3.87
N GLN A 18 -1.84 -18.94 2.78
CA GLN A 18 -3.22 -18.56 2.43
C GLN A 18 -4.18 -18.96 3.56
N LYS A 19 -4.02 -20.16 4.14
CA LYS A 19 -4.82 -20.61 5.28
C LYS A 19 -4.64 -19.69 6.50
N GLY A 20 -3.41 -19.28 6.80
CA GLY A 20 -3.11 -18.36 7.90
C GLY A 20 -3.77 -16.99 7.73
N ARG A 21 -4.01 -16.55 6.49
CA ARG A 21 -4.75 -15.33 6.15
C ARG A 21 -6.28 -15.52 6.19
N GLY A 22 -6.77 -16.73 6.35
CA GLY A 22 -8.20 -17.04 6.21
C GLY A 22 -8.70 -17.05 4.76
N GLU A 23 -7.78 -17.17 3.79
CA GLU A 23 -8.08 -17.16 2.35
C GLU A 23 -8.27 -18.58 1.79
N ASP A 24 -8.89 -18.68 0.60
CA ASP A 24 -9.14 -19.96 -0.07
C ASP A 24 -7.84 -20.62 -0.51
N VAL A 25 -7.56 -21.80 0.05
CA VAL A 25 -6.35 -22.60 -0.28
C VAL A 25 -6.44 -23.23 -1.66
N ALA A 26 -7.66 -23.45 -2.21
CA ALA A 26 -7.87 -24.09 -3.50
C ALA A 26 -7.29 -23.28 -4.67
N ILE A 27 -7.13 -21.97 -4.50
CA ILE A 27 -6.48 -21.12 -5.50
C ILE A 27 -5.05 -21.58 -5.82
N VAL A 28 -4.32 -22.13 -4.87
CA VAL A 28 -2.95 -22.61 -5.06
C VAL A 28 -2.92 -23.75 -6.09
N ASP A 29 -3.85 -24.70 -5.99
CA ASP A 29 -3.96 -25.83 -6.92
C ASP A 29 -4.41 -25.35 -8.31
N GLN A 30 -5.29 -24.38 -8.39
CA GLN A 30 -5.73 -23.77 -9.66
C GLN A 30 -4.57 -23.05 -10.35
N VAL A 31 -3.73 -22.33 -9.61
CA VAL A 31 -2.52 -21.68 -10.14
C VAL A 31 -1.53 -22.71 -10.66
N LEU A 32 -1.25 -23.78 -9.89
CA LEU A 32 -0.33 -24.85 -10.31
C LEU A 32 -0.80 -25.54 -11.58
N ALA A 33 -2.09 -25.89 -11.68
CA ALA A 33 -2.68 -26.51 -12.86
C ALA A 33 -2.60 -25.58 -14.08
N SER A 34 -2.88 -24.28 -13.89
CA SER A 34 -2.81 -23.30 -14.97
C SER A 34 -1.36 -23.03 -15.43
N ASP A 35 -0.40 -23.02 -14.50
CA ASP A 35 1.01 -22.90 -14.86
C ASP A 35 1.53 -24.11 -15.64
N GLU A 36 1.07 -25.32 -15.32
CA GLU A 36 1.37 -26.53 -16.12
C GLU A 36 0.87 -26.38 -17.55
N ILE A 37 -0.40 -25.98 -17.74
CA ILE A 37 -0.97 -25.74 -19.07
C ILE A 37 -0.17 -24.68 -19.83
N ARG A 38 0.22 -23.58 -19.16
CA ARG A 38 1.03 -22.51 -19.74
C ARG A 38 2.39 -23.03 -20.20
N ARG A 39 3.06 -23.85 -19.39
CA ARG A 39 4.40 -24.42 -19.73
C ARG A 39 4.31 -25.38 -20.91
N VAL A 40 3.29 -26.23 -20.95
CA VAL A 40 3.06 -27.13 -22.09
C VAL A 40 2.78 -26.33 -23.37
N ALA A 41 1.89 -25.33 -23.32
CA ALA A 41 1.58 -24.51 -24.48
C ALA A 41 2.81 -23.72 -24.99
N LEU A 42 3.67 -23.25 -24.09
CA LEU A 42 4.91 -22.57 -24.45
C LEU A 42 5.89 -23.54 -25.15
N ALA A 43 6.09 -24.74 -24.61
CA ALA A 43 6.97 -25.76 -25.18
C ALA A 43 6.52 -26.19 -26.58
N ASP A 44 5.20 -26.39 -26.78
CA ASP A 44 4.60 -26.71 -28.07
C ASP A 44 4.86 -25.60 -29.10
N PHE A 45 4.63 -24.33 -28.69
CA PHE A 45 4.89 -23.18 -29.56
C PHE A 45 6.39 -23.06 -29.93
N GLU A 46 7.30 -23.21 -28.98
CA GLU A 46 8.73 -23.15 -29.22
C GLU A 46 9.20 -24.25 -30.15
N THR A 47 8.69 -25.47 -30.01
CA THR A 47 8.97 -26.61 -30.88
C THR A 47 8.55 -26.34 -32.33
N LEU A 48 7.28 -25.95 -32.53
CA LEU A 48 6.76 -25.62 -33.85
C LEU A 48 7.47 -24.42 -34.48
N ARG A 49 7.86 -23.44 -33.69
CA ARG A 49 8.64 -22.28 -34.16
C ARG A 49 10.07 -22.67 -34.60
N ALA A 50 10.70 -23.60 -33.89
CA ALA A 50 11.99 -24.14 -34.28
C ALA A 50 11.89 -24.93 -35.60
N GLU A 51 10.87 -25.77 -35.76
CA GLU A 51 10.56 -26.48 -37.01
C GLU A 51 10.34 -25.50 -38.20
N GLN A 52 9.55 -24.43 -37.97
CA GLN A 52 9.29 -23.40 -38.97
C GLN A 52 10.61 -22.70 -39.43
N ASN A 53 11.46 -22.38 -38.48
CA ASN A 53 12.74 -21.76 -38.76
C ASN A 53 13.68 -22.70 -39.58
N ALA A 54 13.71 -23.99 -39.25
CA ALA A 54 14.46 -24.99 -39.99
C ALA A 54 13.92 -25.17 -41.43
N LEU A 55 12.58 -25.30 -41.56
CA LEU A 55 11.92 -25.45 -42.86
C LEU A 55 12.17 -24.21 -43.76
N SER A 56 12.09 -23.01 -43.18
CA SER A 56 12.37 -21.76 -43.92
C SER A 56 13.81 -21.71 -44.53
N LYS A 57 14.80 -22.27 -43.83
CA LYS A 57 16.16 -22.40 -44.32
C LYS A 57 16.22 -23.38 -45.48
N SER A 58 15.52 -24.53 -45.38
CA SER A 58 15.45 -25.53 -46.45
C SER A 58 14.78 -25.00 -47.72
N VAL A 59 13.69 -24.23 -47.59
CA VAL A 59 13.01 -23.57 -48.71
C VAL A 59 13.95 -22.60 -49.44
N GLY A 60 14.84 -21.91 -48.72
CA GLY A 60 15.81 -21.00 -49.31
C GLY A 60 16.86 -21.67 -50.21
N SER A 61 17.19 -22.93 -49.92
CA SER A 61 18.20 -23.70 -50.67
C SER A 61 17.62 -24.60 -51.75
N ALA A 62 16.31 -24.93 -51.71
CA ALA A 62 15.64 -25.83 -52.63
C ALA A 62 15.34 -25.20 -54.01
N LYS A 63 15.23 -26.04 -55.07
CA LYS A 63 14.91 -25.63 -56.44
C LYS A 63 13.84 -26.56 -57.05
N GLY A 64 13.12 -26.06 -58.06
CA GLY A 64 12.14 -26.85 -58.83
C GLY A 64 10.97 -27.36 -57.97
N ASP A 65 10.51 -28.58 -58.23
CA ASP A 65 9.35 -29.21 -57.61
C ASP A 65 9.52 -29.41 -56.09
N GLU A 66 10.74 -29.65 -55.64
CA GLU A 66 11.08 -29.74 -54.22
C GLU A 66 10.74 -28.42 -53.47
N LYS A 67 11.03 -27.29 -54.11
CA LYS A 67 10.71 -25.99 -53.51
C LYS A 67 9.20 -25.76 -53.42
N ALA A 68 8.42 -26.22 -54.39
CA ALA A 68 6.93 -26.11 -54.36
C ALA A 68 6.33 -26.92 -53.20
N ALA A 69 6.79 -28.17 -53.00
CA ALA A 69 6.37 -29.01 -51.87
C ALA A 69 6.74 -28.43 -50.51
N LEU A 70 7.95 -27.89 -50.37
CA LEU A 70 8.42 -27.24 -49.14
C LEU A 70 7.65 -25.96 -48.85
N LEU A 71 7.21 -25.21 -49.86
CA LEU A 71 6.39 -24.02 -49.70
C LEU A 71 4.97 -24.36 -49.17
N GLU A 72 4.36 -25.46 -49.66
CA GLU A 72 3.09 -25.93 -49.15
C GLU A 72 3.17 -26.38 -47.71
N ASN A 73 4.19 -27.17 -47.37
CA ASN A 73 4.49 -27.55 -45.99
C ASN A 73 4.74 -26.32 -45.09
N SER A 74 5.44 -25.29 -45.60
CA SER A 74 5.69 -24.06 -44.88
C SER A 74 4.39 -23.30 -44.54
N LYS A 75 3.40 -23.27 -45.45
CA LYS A 75 2.10 -22.68 -45.20
C LYS A 75 1.34 -23.44 -44.11
N ALA A 76 1.31 -24.76 -44.22
CA ALA A 76 0.63 -25.60 -43.21
C ALA A 76 1.28 -25.47 -41.84
N LEU A 77 2.61 -25.40 -41.77
CA LEU A 77 3.32 -25.19 -40.51
C LEU A 77 3.11 -23.79 -39.94
N ALA A 78 3.03 -22.75 -40.80
CA ALA A 78 2.73 -21.40 -40.36
C ALA A 78 1.35 -21.28 -39.65
N GLU A 79 0.34 -22.00 -40.16
CA GLU A 79 -0.97 -22.05 -39.50
C GLU A 79 -0.90 -22.78 -38.14
N LYS A 80 -0.11 -23.87 -38.03
CA LYS A 80 0.10 -24.55 -36.75
C LYS A 80 0.83 -23.67 -35.75
N VAL A 81 1.87 -22.93 -36.15
CA VAL A 81 2.60 -21.99 -35.29
C VAL A 81 1.67 -20.89 -34.80
N LYS A 82 0.83 -20.33 -35.67
CA LYS A 82 -0.15 -19.29 -35.31
C LYS A 82 -1.18 -19.82 -34.30
N ALA A 83 -1.70 -21.04 -34.49
CA ALA A 83 -2.63 -21.67 -33.56
C ALA A 83 -1.96 -21.95 -32.19
N ALA A 84 -0.70 -22.41 -32.18
CA ALA A 84 0.05 -22.65 -30.97
C ALA A 84 0.36 -21.34 -30.22
N ASP A 85 0.68 -20.25 -30.92
CA ASP A 85 0.90 -18.93 -30.32
C ASP A 85 -0.38 -18.38 -29.66
N SER A 86 -1.54 -18.55 -30.29
CA SER A 86 -2.83 -18.19 -29.70
C SER A 86 -3.08 -18.96 -28.39
N LYS A 87 -2.88 -20.28 -28.41
CA LYS A 87 -3.03 -21.13 -27.20
C LYS A 87 -2.08 -20.72 -26.09
N ARG A 88 -0.81 -20.42 -26.45
CA ARG A 88 0.20 -19.93 -25.50
C ARG A 88 -0.24 -18.63 -24.85
N ALA A 89 -0.70 -17.65 -25.66
CA ALA A 89 -1.16 -16.36 -25.17
C ALA A 89 -2.38 -16.47 -24.25
N GLU A 90 -3.36 -17.33 -24.60
CA GLU A 90 -4.53 -17.60 -23.77
C GLU A 90 -4.14 -18.26 -22.44
N ALA A 91 -3.25 -19.26 -22.48
CA ALA A 91 -2.77 -19.96 -21.28
C ALA A 91 -1.97 -19.01 -20.36
N GLU A 92 -1.15 -18.14 -20.94
CA GLU A 92 -0.38 -17.14 -20.20
C GLU A 92 -1.30 -16.11 -19.50
N THR A 93 -2.29 -15.58 -20.22
CA THR A 93 -3.28 -14.65 -19.66
C THR A 93 -4.04 -15.28 -18.50
N LYS A 94 -4.50 -16.53 -18.65
CA LYS A 94 -5.21 -17.25 -17.60
C LYS A 94 -4.33 -17.52 -16.37
N ALA A 95 -3.11 -17.98 -16.59
CA ALA A 95 -2.17 -18.25 -15.50
C ALA A 95 -1.82 -16.97 -14.72
N ASN A 96 -1.56 -15.86 -15.41
CA ASN A 96 -1.30 -14.57 -14.80
C ASN A 96 -2.49 -14.08 -13.98
N ALA A 97 -3.71 -14.17 -14.50
CA ALA A 97 -4.93 -13.76 -13.79
C ALA A 97 -5.14 -14.54 -12.48
N LEU A 98 -4.81 -15.84 -12.46
CA LEU A 98 -4.90 -16.66 -11.24
C LEU A 98 -3.79 -16.34 -10.23
N VAL A 99 -2.54 -16.16 -10.68
CA VAL A 99 -1.42 -15.79 -9.79
C VAL A 99 -1.65 -14.44 -9.14
N MET A 100 -2.30 -13.51 -9.84
CA MET A 100 -2.64 -12.19 -9.31
C MET A 100 -3.68 -12.23 -8.18
N GLN A 101 -4.40 -13.32 -8.00
CA GLN A 101 -5.36 -13.51 -6.89
C GLN A 101 -4.68 -13.98 -5.60
N LEU A 102 -3.48 -14.52 -5.68
CA LEU A 102 -2.73 -14.92 -4.48
C LEU A 102 -2.23 -13.71 -3.71
N SER A 103 -2.49 -13.70 -2.40
CA SER A 103 -1.87 -12.77 -1.48
C SER A 103 -0.41 -13.14 -1.20
N ASN A 104 0.37 -12.18 -0.71
CA ASN A 104 1.77 -12.39 -0.36
C ASN A 104 1.94 -13.47 0.73
N LEU A 105 3.12 -14.05 0.80
CA LEU A 105 3.46 -14.99 1.86
C LEU A 105 3.46 -14.30 3.22
N LEU A 106 3.01 -15.00 4.26
CA LEU A 106 3.11 -14.53 5.63
C LEU A 106 4.54 -14.60 6.14
N ASP A 107 4.96 -13.58 6.89
CA ASP A 107 6.14 -13.66 7.73
C ASP A 107 5.87 -14.71 8.84
N PRO A 108 6.79 -15.67 9.09
CA PRO A 108 6.60 -16.68 10.14
C PRO A 108 6.41 -16.13 11.56
N GLU A 109 6.83 -14.88 11.80
CA GLU A 109 6.68 -14.19 13.09
C GLU A 109 5.36 -13.39 13.18
N ALA A 110 4.58 -13.26 12.09
CA ALA A 110 3.30 -12.54 12.11
C ALA A 110 2.27 -13.29 12.97
N PRO A 111 1.51 -12.60 13.82
CA PRO A 111 0.42 -13.22 14.59
C PRO A 111 -0.63 -13.84 13.65
N ILE A 112 -1.12 -15.03 13.99
CA ILE A 112 -2.15 -15.72 13.20
C ILE A 112 -3.51 -15.50 13.85
N GLY A 113 -4.47 -14.99 13.08
CA GLY A 113 -5.82 -14.75 13.59
C GLY A 113 -6.58 -13.67 12.80
N GLY A 114 -7.75 -13.25 13.31
CA GLY A 114 -8.55 -12.15 12.77
C GLY A 114 -8.11 -10.79 13.33
N GLU A 115 -8.86 -9.73 13.00
CA GLU A 115 -8.58 -8.33 13.41
C GLU A 115 -8.32 -8.17 14.92
N ALA A 116 -9.01 -8.93 15.77
CA ALA A 116 -8.88 -8.84 17.24
C ALA A 116 -7.66 -9.60 17.82
N ASP A 117 -6.98 -10.42 17.01
CA ASP A 117 -5.88 -11.29 17.47
C ASP A 117 -4.49 -10.64 17.30
N PHE A 118 -4.44 -9.32 17.16
CA PHE A 118 -3.18 -8.58 17.14
C PHE A 118 -2.40 -8.71 18.45
N VAL A 119 -1.09 -8.54 18.40
CA VAL A 119 -0.22 -8.56 19.58
C VAL A 119 0.26 -7.13 19.88
N THR A 120 -0.02 -6.65 21.10
CA THR A 120 0.56 -5.38 21.55
C THR A 120 2.03 -5.59 21.89
N ILE A 121 2.91 -4.87 21.19
CA ILE A 121 4.37 -4.94 21.38
C ILE A 121 4.81 -3.98 22.47
N GLU A 122 4.27 -2.76 22.48
CA GLU A 122 4.76 -1.67 23.30
C GLU A 122 3.65 -0.66 23.60
N HIS A 123 3.72 -0.08 24.81
CA HIS A 123 2.98 1.14 25.19
C HIS A 123 3.98 2.26 25.43
N VAL A 124 3.73 3.44 24.86
CA VAL A 124 4.56 4.62 24.99
C VAL A 124 3.74 5.79 25.54
N GLY A 125 4.27 6.46 26.55
CA GLY A 125 3.57 7.53 27.25
C GLY A 125 2.46 7.01 28.19
N THR A 126 1.84 7.92 28.89
CA THR A 126 0.71 7.63 29.79
C THR A 126 -0.48 8.47 29.41
N PRO A 127 -1.66 7.86 29.15
CA PRO A 127 -2.90 8.59 28.94
C PRO A 127 -3.18 9.58 30.06
N ARG A 128 -3.50 10.82 29.68
CA ARG A 128 -3.86 11.87 30.62
C ARG A 128 -5.21 11.55 31.26
N ASP A 129 -5.27 11.72 32.58
CA ASP A 129 -6.51 11.54 33.36
C ASP A 129 -7.15 12.92 33.62
N PHE A 130 -8.06 13.31 32.73
CA PHE A 130 -8.73 14.61 32.79
C PHE A 130 -9.62 14.78 34.04
N ALA A 131 -10.10 13.69 34.62
CA ALA A 131 -10.87 13.76 35.88
C ALA A 131 -9.99 14.21 37.04
N LYS A 132 -8.73 13.77 37.08
CA LYS A 132 -7.74 14.29 38.08
C LYS A 132 -7.39 15.76 37.83
N ASP A 133 -7.45 16.21 36.57
CA ASP A 133 -7.25 17.61 36.22
C ASP A 133 -8.50 18.49 36.51
N GLY A 134 -9.60 17.87 36.95
CA GLY A 134 -10.81 18.56 37.40
C GLY A 134 -11.78 18.96 36.28
N PHE A 135 -11.68 18.37 35.08
CA PHE A 135 -12.61 18.63 33.97
C PHE A 135 -12.86 17.39 33.11
N GLU A 136 -13.93 17.42 32.33
CA GLU A 136 -14.28 16.39 31.37
C GLU A 136 -13.69 16.74 29.98
N ALA A 137 -13.09 15.77 29.32
CA ALA A 137 -12.53 15.96 27.98
C ALA A 137 -13.64 16.17 26.95
N LYS A 138 -13.47 17.20 26.11
CA LYS A 138 -14.31 17.45 24.93
C LYS A 138 -13.77 16.68 23.73
N ASP A 139 -14.67 16.24 22.85
CA ASP A 139 -14.27 15.60 21.60
C ASP A 139 -13.73 16.64 20.58
N HIS A 140 -13.06 16.14 19.57
CA HIS A 140 -12.45 16.98 18.52
C HIS A 140 -13.47 17.79 17.72
N VAL A 141 -14.75 17.40 17.68
CA VAL A 141 -15.83 18.16 17.01
C VAL A 141 -16.20 19.40 17.84
N GLU A 142 -16.34 19.20 19.16
CA GLU A 142 -16.61 20.31 20.08
C GLU A 142 -15.44 21.28 20.13
N LEU A 143 -14.21 20.76 20.28
CA LEU A 143 -13.00 21.57 20.27
C LEU A 143 -12.82 22.28 18.92
N GLY A 144 -13.06 21.57 17.80
CA GLY A 144 -12.98 22.12 16.46
C GLY A 144 -13.94 23.29 16.24
N LYS A 145 -15.14 23.22 16.84
CA LYS A 145 -16.10 24.32 16.83
C LYS A 145 -15.68 25.50 17.70
N LEU A 146 -15.21 25.23 18.93
CA LEU A 146 -14.73 26.27 19.86
C LEU A 146 -13.53 27.05 19.31
N LEU A 147 -12.66 26.37 18.59
CA LEU A 147 -11.43 26.92 17.99
C LEU A 147 -11.63 27.46 16.56
N GLY A 148 -12.84 27.31 15.99
CA GLY A 148 -13.06 27.62 14.57
C GLY A 148 -12.17 26.78 13.62
N ALA A 149 -11.82 25.54 14.00
CA ALA A 149 -10.82 24.71 13.33
C ALA A 149 -11.43 23.67 12.39
N ILE A 150 -12.60 23.11 12.72
CA ILE A 150 -13.25 22.02 11.98
C ILE A 150 -14.73 22.36 11.77
N ASP A 151 -15.19 22.27 10.51
CA ASP A 151 -16.59 22.48 10.15
C ASP A 151 -17.13 21.25 9.39
N THR A 152 -17.76 20.35 10.11
CA THR A 152 -18.40 19.17 9.56
C THR A 152 -19.79 19.45 9.00
N GLU A 153 -20.48 20.50 9.47
CA GLU A 153 -21.82 20.86 9.01
C GLU A 153 -21.78 21.37 7.55
N ARG A 154 -20.85 22.31 7.28
CA ARG A 154 -20.63 22.78 5.90
C ARG A 154 -20.02 21.70 5.02
N GLY A 155 -19.13 20.86 5.55
CA GLY A 155 -18.61 19.69 4.85
C GLY A 155 -19.73 18.77 4.38
N ALA A 156 -20.62 18.37 5.28
CA ALA A 156 -21.78 17.53 4.96
C ALA A 156 -22.75 18.19 3.97
N LYS A 157 -22.95 19.50 4.07
CA LYS A 157 -23.80 20.25 3.14
C LYS A 157 -23.29 20.22 1.70
N VAL A 158 -21.96 20.27 1.50
CA VAL A 158 -21.33 20.35 0.17
C VAL A 158 -21.08 18.97 -0.42
N SER A 159 -20.63 18.01 0.38
CA SER A 159 -20.10 16.73 -0.11
C SER A 159 -20.71 15.48 0.59
N GLY A 160 -21.72 15.66 1.44
CA GLY A 160 -22.35 14.56 2.16
C GLY A 160 -21.63 14.18 3.46
N SER A 161 -22.04 13.07 4.05
CA SER A 161 -21.45 12.56 5.28
C SER A 161 -19.94 12.29 5.13
N ARG A 162 -19.22 12.27 6.26
CA ARG A 162 -17.75 12.03 6.28
C ARG A 162 -16.94 13.04 5.46
N SER A 163 -17.48 14.26 5.31
CA SER A 163 -16.81 15.39 4.69
C SER A 163 -16.71 16.53 5.68
N TYR A 164 -15.65 17.31 5.57
CA TYR A 164 -15.33 18.38 6.52
C TYR A 164 -14.58 19.50 5.83
N TYR A 165 -14.56 20.66 6.47
CA TYR A 165 -13.60 21.73 6.20
C TYR A 165 -12.68 21.88 7.39
N LEU A 166 -11.38 22.07 7.13
CA LEU A 166 -10.47 22.68 8.09
C LEU A 166 -10.46 24.18 7.85
N THR A 167 -10.60 24.94 8.92
CA THR A 167 -10.66 26.39 8.87
C THR A 167 -9.72 26.98 9.91
N GLY A 168 -9.29 28.23 9.72
CA GLY A 168 -8.45 28.95 10.69
C GLY A 168 -7.27 28.13 11.19
N VAL A 169 -7.20 27.92 12.50
CA VAL A 169 -6.10 27.17 13.15
C VAL A 169 -6.08 25.70 12.75
N GLY A 170 -7.22 25.11 12.34
CA GLY A 170 -7.26 23.72 11.86
C GLY A 170 -6.51 23.55 10.53
N ALA A 171 -6.70 24.46 9.58
CA ALA A 171 -5.96 24.47 8.33
C ALA A 171 -4.47 24.75 8.55
N MET A 172 -4.15 25.67 9.46
CA MET A 172 -2.75 25.95 9.82
C MET A 172 -2.08 24.74 10.49
N LEU A 173 -2.82 23.99 11.31
CA LEU A 173 -2.30 22.75 11.94
C LEU A 173 -1.98 21.67 10.89
N GLU A 174 -2.82 21.53 9.85
CA GLU A 174 -2.53 20.63 8.74
C GLU A 174 -1.23 20.99 8.04
N PHE A 175 -1.06 22.27 7.64
CA PHE A 175 0.18 22.73 7.01
C PHE A 175 1.42 22.53 7.92
N ALA A 176 1.28 22.74 9.22
CA ALA A 176 2.36 22.52 10.18
C ALA A 176 2.73 21.03 10.28
N LEU A 177 1.74 20.14 10.34
CA LEU A 177 1.95 18.68 10.37
C LEU A 177 2.64 18.19 9.10
N VAL A 178 2.18 18.61 7.92
CA VAL A 178 2.82 18.27 6.64
C VAL A 178 4.26 18.75 6.58
N ASN A 179 4.50 20.02 6.95
CA ASN A 179 5.87 20.58 6.95
C ASN A 179 6.79 19.83 7.91
N TYR A 180 6.33 19.56 9.12
CA TYR A 180 7.12 18.81 10.11
C TYR A 180 7.42 17.38 9.60
N ALA A 181 6.42 16.70 9.03
CA ALA A 181 6.58 15.35 8.47
C ALA A 181 7.62 15.33 7.35
N ILE A 182 7.50 16.24 6.38
CA ILE A 182 8.45 16.32 5.24
C ILE A 182 9.86 16.66 5.72
N GLN A 183 10.03 17.58 6.67
CA GLN A 183 11.35 17.91 7.22
C GLN A 183 11.97 16.74 8.02
N SER A 184 11.14 15.98 8.74
CA SER A 184 11.57 14.78 9.45
C SER A 184 12.01 13.69 8.47
N ALA A 185 11.25 13.47 7.41
CA ALA A 185 11.58 12.53 6.34
C ALA A 185 12.89 12.92 5.62
N LEU A 186 13.08 14.21 5.30
CA LEU A 186 14.34 14.71 4.72
C LEU A 186 15.55 14.40 5.60
N LYS A 187 15.46 14.64 6.92
CA LYS A 187 16.52 14.31 7.88
C LYS A 187 16.80 12.81 7.95
N ALA A 188 15.80 11.97 7.73
CA ALA A 188 15.90 10.52 7.67
C ALA A 188 16.40 9.98 6.30
N GLY A 189 16.69 10.88 5.35
CA GLY A 189 17.23 10.52 4.04
C GLY A 189 16.18 10.16 2.99
N PHE A 190 14.91 10.56 3.19
CA PHE A 190 13.87 10.42 2.17
C PHE A 190 13.89 11.56 1.16
N THR A 191 13.56 11.27 -0.07
CA THR A 191 13.27 12.27 -1.11
C THR A 191 11.80 12.64 -1.05
N PRO A 192 11.41 13.91 -0.79
CA PRO A 192 10.03 14.35 -0.84
C PRO A 192 9.47 14.27 -2.26
N VAL A 193 8.22 13.81 -2.37
CA VAL A 193 7.50 13.68 -3.64
C VAL A 193 6.07 14.17 -3.48
N ILE A 194 5.57 14.91 -4.46
CA ILE A 194 4.15 15.21 -4.63
C ILE A 194 3.67 14.37 -5.83
N PRO A 195 3.12 13.17 -5.58
CA PRO A 195 2.73 12.26 -6.66
C PRO A 195 1.37 12.62 -7.24
N PRO A 196 1.04 12.14 -8.47
CA PRO A 196 -0.31 12.23 -9.00
C PRO A 196 -1.28 11.42 -8.15
N VAL A 197 -2.50 11.95 -7.94
CA VAL A 197 -3.59 11.25 -7.22
C VAL A 197 -4.51 10.49 -8.16
N LEU A 198 -4.43 10.74 -9.47
CA LEU A 198 -5.06 9.97 -10.53
C LEU A 198 -4.06 9.00 -11.10
N VAL A 199 -4.37 7.72 -11.05
CA VAL A 199 -3.47 6.66 -11.53
C VAL A 199 -4.17 5.72 -12.50
N LYS A 200 -3.38 5.09 -13.37
CA LYS A 200 -3.85 4.08 -14.32
C LYS A 200 -4.12 2.74 -13.61
N PRO A 201 -4.97 1.87 -14.20
CA PRO A 201 -5.24 0.53 -13.67
C PRO A 201 -4.00 -0.28 -13.30
N ALA A 202 -2.97 -0.25 -14.15
CA ALA A 202 -1.73 -0.99 -13.93
C ALA A 202 -1.02 -0.66 -12.61
N ALA A 203 -1.07 0.60 -12.15
CA ALA A 203 -0.51 0.99 -10.85
C ALA A 203 -1.32 0.41 -9.69
N MET A 204 -2.66 0.43 -9.80
CA MET A 204 -3.57 -0.13 -8.79
C MET A 204 -3.46 -1.65 -8.70
N GLU A 205 -3.41 -2.33 -9.85
CA GLU A 205 -3.23 -3.79 -9.92
C GLU A 205 -1.87 -4.21 -9.38
N GLY A 206 -0.83 -3.49 -9.76
CA GLY A 206 0.55 -3.76 -9.35
C GLY A 206 0.74 -3.68 -7.84
N THR A 207 0.05 -2.77 -7.19
CA THR A 207 0.10 -2.60 -5.72
C THR A 207 -0.88 -3.51 -4.97
N GLY A 208 -1.85 -4.12 -5.64
CA GLY A 208 -2.83 -5.05 -5.04
C GLY A 208 -4.12 -4.40 -4.57
N PHE A 209 -4.38 -3.13 -4.89
CA PHE A 209 -5.58 -2.40 -4.43
C PHE A 209 -6.87 -2.74 -5.20
N LEU A 210 -6.80 -3.43 -6.36
CA LEU A 210 -7.97 -3.90 -7.10
C LEU A 210 -8.42 -5.33 -6.70
N GLY A 211 -7.88 -5.88 -5.62
CA GLY A 211 -8.35 -7.13 -5.00
C GLY A 211 -9.44 -6.88 -3.95
N GLN A 212 -9.21 -7.34 -2.73
CA GLN A 212 -10.14 -7.21 -1.59
C GLN A 212 -10.52 -5.76 -1.26
N ALA A 213 -9.64 -4.80 -1.53
CA ALA A 213 -9.86 -3.37 -1.26
C ALA A 213 -10.60 -2.62 -2.39
N ALA A 214 -10.98 -3.26 -3.48
CA ALA A 214 -11.55 -2.62 -4.66
C ALA A 214 -12.82 -1.79 -4.37
N GLU A 215 -13.65 -2.23 -3.41
CA GLU A 215 -14.87 -1.52 -3.01
C GLU A 215 -14.59 -0.13 -2.41
N ASN A 216 -13.40 0.08 -1.85
CA ASN A 216 -12.98 1.35 -1.24
C ASN A 216 -12.39 2.34 -2.24
N VAL A 217 -12.20 1.94 -3.50
CA VAL A 217 -11.53 2.77 -4.51
C VAL A 217 -12.55 3.53 -5.35
N TYR A 218 -12.28 4.81 -5.63
CA TYR A 218 -13.03 5.61 -6.61
C TYR A 218 -12.49 5.33 -8.01
N HIS A 219 -13.32 4.75 -8.87
CA HIS A 219 -13.02 4.54 -10.28
C HIS A 219 -13.71 5.60 -11.14
N LEU A 220 -12.96 6.23 -12.02
CA LEU A 220 -13.44 7.18 -13.02
C LEU A 220 -13.55 6.44 -14.36
N GLU A 221 -14.70 5.84 -14.60
CA GLU A 221 -14.94 4.92 -15.73
C GLU A 221 -14.63 5.54 -17.10
N LYS A 222 -14.96 6.82 -17.30
CA LYS A 222 -14.76 7.51 -18.60
C LYS A 222 -13.29 7.73 -18.94
N ASP A 223 -12.45 7.87 -17.92
CA ASP A 223 -11.03 8.19 -18.04
C ASP A 223 -10.15 6.94 -17.85
N ASP A 224 -10.78 5.81 -17.49
CA ASP A 224 -10.11 4.57 -17.06
C ASP A 224 -8.99 4.86 -16.06
N ALA A 225 -9.34 5.61 -15.01
CA ALA A 225 -8.43 6.08 -13.98
C ALA A 225 -9.02 5.90 -12.59
N TYR A 226 -8.16 5.85 -11.58
CA TYR A 226 -8.54 5.68 -10.19
C TYR A 226 -8.01 6.82 -9.34
N LEU A 227 -8.82 7.28 -8.35
CA LEU A 227 -8.33 8.12 -7.27
C LEU A 227 -7.64 7.25 -6.22
N VAL A 228 -6.43 7.63 -5.82
CA VAL A 228 -5.64 6.86 -4.86
C VAL A 228 -6.19 6.98 -3.44
N GLY A 229 -6.23 5.88 -2.70
CA GLY A 229 -6.51 5.86 -1.26
C GLY A 229 -5.28 6.08 -0.38
N THR A 230 -4.10 6.16 -1.01
CA THR A 230 -2.78 6.35 -0.40
C THR A 230 -1.76 6.67 -1.48
N SER A 231 -0.76 7.50 -1.18
CA SER A 231 0.36 7.72 -2.10
C SER A 231 1.30 6.52 -2.26
N GLU A 232 1.11 5.46 -1.47
CA GLU A 232 1.77 4.16 -1.71
C GLU A 232 1.66 3.73 -3.18
N VAL A 233 0.47 3.86 -3.78
CA VAL A 233 0.21 3.42 -5.16
C VAL A 233 1.12 4.13 -6.18
N PRO A 234 1.10 5.47 -6.30
CA PRO A 234 1.97 6.14 -7.26
C PRO A 234 3.45 6.07 -6.87
N LEU A 235 3.80 5.94 -5.58
CA LEU A 235 5.20 5.76 -5.16
C LEU A 235 5.72 4.37 -5.53
N ALA A 236 4.95 3.31 -5.32
CA ALA A 236 5.31 1.97 -5.75
C ALA A 236 5.48 1.89 -7.27
N ALA A 237 4.58 2.54 -8.03
CA ALA A 237 4.64 2.56 -9.48
C ALA A 237 5.67 3.56 -10.06
N PHE A 238 6.34 4.36 -9.21
CA PHE A 238 7.30 5.40 -9.65
C PHE A 238 8.42 4.83 -10.52
N HIS A 239 8.86 3.62 -10.22
CA HIS A 239 9.89 2.89 -10.95
C HIS A 239 9.35 1.70 -11.77
N MET A 240 8.06 1.72 -12.15
CA MET A 240 7.45 0.65 -12.94
C MET A 240 8.24 0.42 -14.23
N ASP A 241 8.51 -0.87 -14.55
CA ASP A 241 9.30 -1.33 -15.72
C ASP A 241 10.79 -0.94 -15.70
N GLU A 242 11.33 -0.49 -14.56
CA GLU A 242 12.73 -0.08 -14.44
C GLU A 242 13.63 -1.17 -13.85
N VAL A 243 14.92 -1.07 -14.16
CA VAL A 243 16.00 -1.82 -13.53
C VAL A 243 16.91 -0.85 -12.79
N LEU A 244 16.81 -0.84 -11.46
CA LEU A 244 17.53 0.08 -10.60
C LEU A 244 18.99 -0.38 -10.37
N PRO A 245 19.94 0.55 -10.20
CA PRO A 245 21.30 0.20 -9.82
C PRO A 245 21.36 -0.20 -8.34
N ALA A 246 22.01 -1.32 -8.02
CA ALA A 246 22.09 -1.86 -6.66
C ALA A 246 22.79 -0.93 -5.66
N ASP A 247 23.70 -0.08 -6.10
CA ASP A 247 24.43 0.91 -5.28
C ASP A 247 23.59 2.12 -4.87
N LYS A 248 22.37 2.27 -5.45
CA LYS A 248 21.42 3.31 -5.08
C LYS A 248 20.41 2.84 -4.02
N LEU A 249 20.32 1.54 -3.76
CA LEU A 249 19.42 0.99 -2.75
C LEU A 249 20.01 1.15 -1.33
N PRO A 250 19.18 1.45 -0.32
CA PRO A 250 17.74 1.69 -0.39
C PRO A 250 17.40 3.08 -0.95
N MET A 251 16.37 3.13 -1.83
CA MET A 251 15.79 4.39 -2.30
C MET A 251 14.52 4.67 -1.50
N ARG A 252 14.44 5.84 -0.87
CA ARG A 252 13.37 6.23 0.03
C ARG A 252 12.66 7.49 -0.44
N TYR A 253 11.35 7.46 -0.45
CA TYR A 253 10.48 8.55 -0.87
C TYR A 253 9.46 8.89 0.20
N ALA A 254 9.21 10.18 0.42
CA ALA A 254 8.13 10.67 1.27
C ALA A 254 7.10 11.39 0.41
N GLY A 255 5.96 10.73 0.17
CA GLY A 255 4.90 11.23 -0.70
C GLY A 255 3.83 11.98 0.08
N TYR A 256 3.64 13.28 -0.22
CA TYR A 256 2.49 14.03 0.26
C TYR A 256 1.38 14.02 -0.78
N SER A 257 0.21 13.53 -0.42
CA SER A 257 -0.96 13.56 -1.30
C SER A 257 -2.27 13.61 -0.56
N THR A 258 -3.28 14.14 -1.22
CA THR A 258 -4.67 13.86 -0.88
C THR A 258 -4.99 12.40 -1.20
N CYS A 259 -5.75 11.77 -0.32
CA CYS A 259 -6.18 10.38 -0.39
C CYS A 259 -7.70 10.30 -0.40
N PHE A 260 -8.26 9.34 -1.14
CA PHE A 260 -9.70 9.20 -1.36
C PHE A 260 -10.14 7.76 -1.04
N ARG A 261 -11.11 7.60 -0.14
CA ARG A 261 -11.65 6.28 0.23
C ARG A 261 -13.17 6.31 0.27
N ARG A 262 -13.81 5.33 -0.34
CA ARG A 262 -15.28 5.19 -0.31
C ARG A 262 -15.79 4.79 1.07
N GLU A 263 -14.92 4.24 1.93
CA GLU A 263 -15.25 3.73 3.26
C GLU A 263 -16.41 2.72 3.24
N ALA A 264 -16.44 1.88 2.20
CA ALA A 264 -17.43 0.84 2.02
C ALA A 264 -17.38 -0.17 3.18
N GLY A 265 -18.52 -0.72 3.58
CA GLY A 265 -18.60 -1.70 4.68
C GLY A 265 -18.47 -1.12 6.09
N THR A 266 -18.26 0.20 6.26
CA THR A 266 -18.08 0.83 7.58
C THR A 266 -19.30 1.65 8.01
N TYR A 267 -20.50 1.20 7.63
CA TYR A 267 -21.76 1.86 7.99
C TYR A 267 -21.93 1.95 9.51
N GLY A 268 -22.18 3.16 10.02
CA GLY A 268 -22.37 3.42 11.45
C GLY A 268 -21.10 3.50 12.30
N LYS A 269 -19.92 3.14 11.76
CA LYS A 269 -18.64 3.29 12.47
C LYS A 269 -18.06 4.68 12.24
N ASP A 270 -17.63 5.37 13.31
CA ASP A 270 -16.95 6.67 13.27
C ASP A 270 -17.65 7.72 12.36
N THR A 271 -18.98 7.81 12.44
CA THR A 271 -19.77 8.75 11.62
C THR A 271 -19.69 10.19 12.13
N ARG A 272 -19.25 10.39 13.38
CA ARG A 272 -19.05 11.71 13.98
C ARG A 272 -17.59 12.13 13.88
N GLY A 273 -17.35 13.35 13.43
CA GLY A 273 -16.03 13.95 13.36
C GLY A 273 -15.23 13.58 12.11
N ILE A 274 -13.90 13.60 12.24
CA ILE A 274 -12.97 13.49 11.11
C ILE A 274 -12.01 12.29 11.19
N ILE A 275 -12.25 11.32 12.09
CA ILE A 275 -11.42 10.11 12.20
C ILE A 275 -11.50 9.26 10.93
N ARG A 276 -12.71 9.18 10.33
CA ARG A 276 -12.98 8.38 9.13
C ARG A 276 -13.73 9.21 8.11
N VAL A 277 -13.04 9.61 7.06
CA VAL A 277 -13.51 10.58 6.06
C VAL A 277 -13.21 10.10 4.63
N HIS A 278 -13.96 10.59 3.65
CA HIS A 278 -13.81 10.21 2.24
C HIS A 278 -12.57 10.82 1.58
N GLN A 279 -12.15 11.99 2.06
CA GLN A 279 -10.99 12.72 1.55
C GLN A 279 -10.13 13.20 2.72
N PHE A 280 -8.83 12.95 2.65
CA PHE A 280 -7.86 13.37 3.67
C PHE A 280 -6.45 13.46 3.09
N ASP A 281 -5.60 14.23 3.74
CA ASP A 281 -4.20 14.35 3.35
C ASP A 281 -3.31 13.43 4.19
N LYS A 282 -2.25 12.91 3.56
CA LYS A 282 -1.32 11.96 4.16
C LYS A 282 0.10 12.18 3.67
N VAL A 283 1.08 12.05 4.55
CA VAL A 283 2.48 11.85 4.19
C VAL A 283 2.83 10.38 4.36
N GLU A 284 3.23 9.74 3.28
CA GLU A 284 3.57 8.32 3.20
C GLU A 284 5.05 8.15 2.97
N MET A 285 5.69 7.28 3.75
CA MET A 285 7.04 6.79 3.52
C MET A 285 6.97 5.58 2.60
N PHE A 286 7.87 5.50 1.63
CA PHE A 286 8.01 4.36 0.73
C PHE A 286 9.48 4.03 0.51
N SER A 287 9.84 2.76 0.59
CA SER A 287 11.21 2.30 0.42
C SER A 287 11.32 1.17 -0.60
N PHE A 288 12.32 1.28 -1.48
CA PHE A 288 12.80 0.21 -2.34
C PHE A 288 14.14 -0.25 -1.79
N CYS A 289 14.28 -1.51 -1.41
CA CYS A 289 15.53 -2.05 -0.88
C CYS A 289 15.81 -3.47 -1.39
N LYS A 290 16.98 -3.99 -1.05
CA LYS A 290 17.28 -5.40 -1.31
C LYS A 290 16.43 -6.28 -0.40
N PRO A 291 15.99 -7.48 -0.87
CA PRO A 291 15.14 -8.35 -0.07
C PRO A 291 15.70 -8.71 1.30
N GLU A 292 17.01 -8.94 1.38
CA GLU A 292 17.72 -9.24 2.64
C GLU A 292 17.73 -8.10 3.65
N GLU A 293 17.51 -6.86 3.21
CA GLU A 293 17.46 -5.67 4.06
C GLU A 293 16.02 -5.33 4.52
N ALA A 294 15.00 -5.95 3.93
CA ALA A 294 13.61 -5.57 4.11
C ALA A 294 13.14 -5.63 5.57
N LYS A 295 13.54 -6.63 6.34
CA LYS A 295 13.17 -6.73 7.77
C LYS A 295 13.76 -5.57 8.59
N ALA A 296 15.01 -5.20 8.35
CA ALA A 296 15.66 -4.08 9.03
C ALA A 296 15.06 -2.73 8.59
N GLU A 297 14.71 -2.61 7.31
CA GLU A 297 14.06 -1.40 6.79
C GLU A 297 12.65 -1.23 7.37
N HIS A 298 11.88 -2.32 7.54
CA HIS A 298 10.58 -2.28 8.19
C HIS A 298 10.65 -1.76 9.63
N GLN A 299 11.63 -2.22 10.40
CA GLN A 299 11.86 -1.73 11.77
C GLN A 299 12.25 -0.24 11.78
N ARG A 300 12.99 0.23 10.76
CA ARG A 300 13.31 1.67 10.63
C ARG A 300 12.08 2.51 10.33
N LEU A 301 11.20 2.06 9.43
CA LEU A 301 9.93 2.75 9.16
C LEU A 301 9.08 2.86 10.43
N LEU A 302 8.92 1.76 11.17
CA LEU A 302 8.22 1.76 12.46
C LEU A 302 8.85 2.75 13.45
N GLN A 303 10.18 2.81 13.54
CA GLN A 303 10.86 3.74 14.45
C GLN A 303 10.58 5.20 14.06
N TRP A 304 10.58 5.56 12.78
CA TRP A 304 10.26 6.93 12.34
C TRP A 304 8.81 7.32 12.64
N GLU A 305 7.86 6.39 12.54
CA GLU A 305 6.48 6.61 12.98
C GLU A 305 6.39 6.85 14.49
N LYS A 306 7.11 6.07 15.30
CA LYS A 306 7.20 6.25 16.76
C LYS A 306 7.83 7.62 17.11
N ASP A 307 8.89 8.01 16.41
CA ASP A 307 9.55 9.30 16.63
C ASP A 307 8.61 10.47 16.31
N PHE A 308 7.79 10.32 15.28
CA PHE A 308 6.77 11.31 14.93
C PHE A 308 5.71 11.45 16.04
N LEU A 309 5.16 10.35 16.54
CA LEU A 309 4.15 10.36 17.62
C LEU A 309 4.73 10.93 18.91
N ASN A 310 5.98 10.57 19.25
CA ASN A 310 6.68 11.14 20.40
C ASN A 310 6.85 12.66 20.28
N ALA A 311 7.17 13.16 19.08
CA ALA A 311 7.29 14.60 18.83
C ALA A 311 5.93 15.33 18.92
N MET A 312 4.84 14.63 18.70
CA MET A 312 3.47 15.14 18.92
C MET A 312 3.03 15.03 20.39
N GLU A 313 3.85 14.45 21.26
CA GLU A 313 3.59 14.30 22.70
C GLU A 313 2.27 13.54 22.98
N ILE A 314 1.95 12.53 22.17
CA ILE A 314 0.73 11.75 22.26
C ILE A 314 1.04 10.34 22.78
N PRO A 315 0.33 9.84 23.81
CA PRO A 315 0.44 8.45 24.22
C PRO A 315 -0.07 7.49 23.13
N PHE A 316 0.68 6.41 22.90
CA PHE A 316 0.33 5.44 21.87
C PHE A 316 0.72 4.01 22.27
N ARG A 317 0.21 3.04 21.52
CA ARG A 317 0.71 1.66 21.55
C ARG A 317 1.11 1.22 20.15
N VAL A 318 2.02 0.27 20.09
CA VAL A 318 2.42 -0.43 18.87
C VAL A 318 1.83 -1.82 18.89
N ILE A 319 1.19 -2.21 17.81
CA ILE A 319 0.64 -3.56 17.63
C ILE A 319 1.26 -4.25 16.42
N ASP A 320 1.49 -5.56 16.55
CA ASP A 320 1.78 -6.48 15.44
C ASP A 320 0.46 -7.03 14.94
N VAL A 321 0.11 -6.71 13.71
CA VAL A 321 -1.21 -6.96 13.15
C VAL A 321 -1.37 -8.43 12.77
N ALA A 322 -2.51 -9.01 13.11
CA ALA A 322 -2.79 -10.42 12.82
C ALA A 322 -3.02 -10.66 11.32
N SER A 323 -2.69 -11.86 10.90
CA SER A 323 -2.63 -12.29 9.49
C SER A 323 -3.93 -12.09 8.70
N GLY A 324 -5.09 -12.19 9.34
CA GLY A 324 -6.41 -12.00 8.71
C GLY A 324 -6.77 -10.54 8.46
N ASP A 325 -6.02 -9.58 9.04
CA ASP A 325 -6.18 -8.12 8.82
C ASP A 325 -5.06 -7.53 7.95
N LEU A 326 -4.20 -8.36 7.39
CA LEU A 326 -3.16 -7.92 6.47
C LEU A 326 -3.74 -7.66 5.07
N GLY A 327 -3.40 -6.53 4.46
CA GLY A 327 -3.61 -6.32 3.03
C GLY A 327 -2.88 -7.38 2.20
N SER A 328 -3.40 -7.67 1.00
CA SER A 328 -2.89 -8.75 0.14
C SER A 328 -1.40 -8.65 -0.21
N SER A 329 -0.82 -7.46 -0.21
CA SER A 329 0.60 -7.22 -0.51
C SER A 329 1.53 -7.41 0.69
N ALA A 330 1.05 -7.23 1.92
CA ALA A 330 1.89 -7.24 3.12
C ALA A 330 2.21 -8.66 3.59
N THR A 331 3.47 -8.92 3.93
CA THR A 331 3.90 -10.13 4.64
C THR A 331 3.76 -9.98 6.16
N ARG A 332 3.96 -8.76 6.66
CA ARG A 332 3.80 -8.33 8.06
C ARG A 332 3.48 -6.85 8.12
N LYS A 333 2.70 -6.44 9.10
CA LYS A 333 2.27 -5.05 9.31
C LYS A 333 2.35 -4.70 10.79
N PHE A 334 2.83 -3.51 11.09
CA PHE A 334 2.72 -2.91 12.41
C PHE A 334 1.83 -1.68 12.32
N ASP A 335 0.92 -1.51 13.28
CA ASP A 335 0.15 -0.29 13.42
C ASP A 335 0.56 0.43 14.69
N ILE A 336 0.54 1.77 14.67
CA ILE A 336 0.60 2.58 15.86
C ILE A 336 -0.77 3.19 16.09
N GLU A 337 -1.28 2.97 17.29
CA GLU A 337 -2.57 3.47 17.72
C GLU A 337 -2.38 4.54 18.79
N ALA A 338 -2.85 5.75 18.52
CA ALA A 338 -2.85 6.87 19.46
C ALA A 338 -4.00 6.75 20.47
N TRP A 339 -3.77 7.16 21.69
CA TRP A 339 -4.82 7.29 22.69
C TRP A 339 -5.80 8.41 22.32
N ILE A 340 -7.09 8.11 22.30
CA ILE A 340 -8.16 9.09 22.07
C ILE A 340 -8.99 9.19 23.35
N PRO A 341 -8.84 10.27 24.13
CA PRO A 341 -9.41 10.42 25.46
C PRO A 341 -10.91 10.24 25.51
N THR A 342 -11.67 10.86 24.60
CA THR A 342 -13.14 10.80 24.62
C THR A 342 -13.71 9.44 24.21
N GLN A 343 -12.90 8.61 23.54
CA GLN A 343 -13.27 7.24 23.22
C GLN A 343 -12.76 6.23 24.26
N ASN A 344 -11.92 6.68 25.19
CA ASN A 344 -11.23 5.82 26.15
C ASN A 344 -10.59 4.60 25.46
N ALA A 345 -9.97 4.81 24.31
CA ALA A 345 -9.44 3.75 23.45
C ALA A 345 -8.22 4.21 22.65
N TYR A 346 -7.39 3.25 22.27
CA TYR A 346 -6.35 3.44 21.27
C TYR A 346 -6.95 3.30 19.87
N ARG A 347 -6.56 4.20 18.95
CA ARG A 347 -7.06 4.23 17.57
C ARG A 347 -5.89 4.32 16.60
N GLU A 348 -5.90 3.51 15.56
CA GLU A 348 -4.91 3.50 14.49
C GLU A 348 -4.72 4.89 13.88
N VAL A 349 -3.49 5.38 13.89
CA VAL A 349 -3.10 6.67 13.27
C VAL A 349 -2.03 6.50 12.22
N THR A 350 -1.18 5.48 12.33
CA THR A 350 -0.17 5.12 11.33
C THR A 350 -0.09 3.60 11.17
N SER A 351 0.48 3.16 10.05
CA SER A 351 0.65 1.76 9.71
C SER A 351 1.87 1.59 8.81
N THR A 352 2.70 0.58 9.06
CA THR A 352 3.83 0.23 8.20
C THR A 352 3.81 -1.23 7.79
N SER A 353 4.07 -1.50 6.50
CA SER A 353 4.00 -2.82 5.89
C SER A 353 5.28 -3.19 5.16
N ASN A 354 5.71 -4.43 5.35
CA ASN A 354 6.70 -5.07 4.49
C ASN A 354 5.97 -5.85 3.39
N CYS A 355 6.17 -5.47 2.14
CA CYS A 355 5.57 -6.13 0.99
C CYS A 355 6.53 -7.11 0.29
N THR A 356 7.73 -7.27 0.80
CA THR A 356 8.77 -8.08 0.15
C THR A 356 8.87 -7.79 -1.34
N GLU A 357 9.03 -8.78 -2.20
CA GLU A 357 9.10 -8.61 -3.66
C GLU A 357 7.73 -8.53 -4.35
N PHE A 358 6.63 -8.57 -3.58
CA PHE A 358 5.28 -8.76 -4.14
C PHE A 358 4.86 -7.69 -5.13
N GLN A 359 4.98 -6.42 -4.75
CA GLN A 359 4.63 -5.28 -5.60
C GLN A 359 5.66 -5.09 -6.73
N ALA A 360 6.94 -5.21 -6.41
CA ALA A 360 8.00 -5.07 -7.40
C ALA A 360 7.87 -6.07 -8.56
N ARG A 361 7.50 -7.33 -8.27
CA ARG A 361 7.24 -8.35 -9.30
C ARG A 361 6.03 -8.00 -10.17
N ARG A 362 4.96 -7.44 -9.60
CA ARG A 362 3.77 -7.02 -10.34
C ARG A 362 4.04 -5.79 -11.23
N LEU A 363 4.85 -4.85 -10.72
CA LEU A 363 5.21 -3.61 -11.39
C LEU A 363 6.47 -3.75 -12.26
N ASN A 364 7.03 -4.98 -12.38
CA ASN A 364 8.23 -5.29 -13.16
C ASN A 364 9.43 -4.42 -12.75
N ILE A 365 9.58 -4.11 -11.46
CA ILE A 365 10.71 -3.37 -10.91
C ILE A 365 11.78 -4.36 -10.46
N ARG A 366 13.01 -4.13 -10.87
CA ARG A 366 14.15 -5.00 -10.57
C ARG A 366 15.36 -4.16 -10.21
N TYR A 367 16.37 -4.77 -9.62
CA TYR A 367 17.67 -4.14 -9.50
C TYR A 367 18.75 -5.02 -10.13
N LYS A 368 19.87 -4.41 -10.50
CA LYS A 368 21.02 -5.10 -11.09
C LYS A 368 22.25 -4.91 -10.22
N ASP A 369 22.87 -6.03 -9.87
CA ASP A 369 24.18 -6.12 -9.21
C ASP A 369 25.17 -6.92 -10.05
N ALA A 370 26.31 -7.30 -9.44
CA ALA A 370 27.34 -8.11 -10.10
C ALA A 370 26.85 -9.51 -10.50
N ASP A 371 25.90 -10.08 -9.77
CA ASP A 371 25.36 -11.43 -9.99
C ASP A 371 24.17 -11.44 -10.97
N GLY A 372 23.72 -10.26 -11.46
CA GLY A 372 22.65 -10.17 -12.44
C GLY A 372 21.46 -9.31 -12.00
N THR A 373 20.31 -9.55 -12.64
CA THR A 373 19.05 -8.81 -12.37
C THR A 373 18.17 -9.60 -11.44
N LYS A 374 17.71 -8.95 -10.35
CA LYS A 374 16.94 -9.55 -9.26
C LYS A 374 15.70 -8.72 -8.95
N ALA A 375 14.66 -9.32 -8.37
CA ALA A 375 13.54 -8.59 -7.78
C ALA A 375 14.00 -7.87 -6.51
N LEU A 376 13.40 -6.72 -6.19
CA LEU A 376 13.66 -5.97 -4.97
C LEU A 376 12.45 -6.00 -4.03
N ALA A 377 12.65 -5.61 -2.78
CA ALA A 377 11.59 -5.46 -1.81
C ALA A 377 11.04 -4.03 -1.79
N THR A 378 9.72 -3.92 -1.54
CA THR A 378 9.04 -2.66 -1.31
C THR A 378 8.46 -2.64 0.10
N LEU A 379 8.49 -1.47 0.72
CA LEU A 379 7.91 -1.22 2.04
C LEU A 379 7.22 0.14 2.03
N ASN A 380 6.15 0.24 2.78
CA ASN A 380 5.45 1.49 2.99
C ASN A 380 5.22 1.75 4.48
N GLY A 381 4.98 3.01 4.83
CA GLY A 381 4.61 3.41 6.18
C GLY A 381 4.01 4.81 6.19
N THR A 382 2.91 4.98 6.91
CA THR A 382 2.28 6.28 7.09
C THR A 382 3.09 7.11 8.09
N LEU A 383 3.74 8.17 7.62
CA LEU A 383 4.38 9.11 8.56
C LEU A 383 3.34 9.93 9.32
N VAL A 384 2.31 10.42 8.63
CA VAL A 384 1.15 11.07 9.25
C VAL A 384 -0.10 11.01 8.37
N ALA A 385 -1.22 10.53 8.94
CA ALA A 385 -2.57 10.73 8.40
C ALA A 385 -3.15 11.96 9.11
N ILE A 386 -3.30 13.06 8.38
CA ILE A 386 -3.55 14.40 8.94
C ILE A 386 -4.79 14.47 9.82
N PRO A 387 -6.00 14.03 9.39
CA PRO A 387 -7.19 14.20 10.23
C PRO A 387 -7.10 13.41 11.54
N ARG A 388 -6.56 12.19 11.51
CA ARG A 388 -6.41 11.37 12.72
C ARG A 388 -5.42 12.00 13.69
N MET A 389 -4.34 12.59 13.18
CA MET A 389 -3.36 13.30 14.01
C MET A 389 -3.94 14.60 14.58
N ILE A 390 -4.73 15.34 13.83
CA ILE A 390 -5.47 16.52 14.33
C ILE A 390 -6.39 16.11 15.49
N VAL A 391 -7.15 15.03 15.34
CA VAL A 391 -8.01 14.50 16.42
C VAL A 391 -7.19 14.18 17.66
N ALA A 392 -6.10 13.44 17.50
CA ALA A 392 -5.24 13.05 18.61
C ALA A 392 -4.62 14.27 19.33
N ILE A 393 -4.15 15.28 18.59
CA ILE A 393 -3.60 16.52 19.16
C ILE A 393 -4.68 17.30 19.91
N LEU A 394 -5.83 17.57 19.29
CA LEU A 394 -6.89 18.35 19.92
C LEU A 394 -7.35 17.72 21.21
N GLU A 395 -7.61 16.41 21.20
CA GLU A 395 -8.17 15.72 22.37
C GLU A 395 -7.16 15.51 23.51
N ASN A 396 -5.87 15.23 23.21
CA ASN A 396 -4.86 15.02 24.25
C ASN A 396 -4.32 16.32 24.86
N HIS A 397 -4.25 17.39 24.09
CA HIS A 397 -3.61 18.64 24.54
C HIS A 397 -4.58 19.75 24.96
N GLN A 398 -5.87 19.42 25.10
CA GLN A 398 -6.90 20.36 25.52
C GLN A 398 -6.73 20.82 26.97
N ASN A 399 -7.15 22.04 27.25
CA ASN A 399 -7.22 22.64 28.58
C ASN A 399 -8.69 22.72 29.04
N SER A 400 -8.89 22.94 30.34
CA SER A 400 -10.23 23.05 30.95
C SER A 400 -11.10 24.16 30.36
N ASP A 401 -10.47 25.24 29.88
CA ASP A 401 -11.12 26.38 29.21
C ASP A 401 -11.48 26.12 27.73
N GLY A 402 -11.09 24.99 27.15
CA GLY A 402 -11.33 24.61 25.75
C GLY A 402 -10.23 25.07 24.79
N THR A 403 -9.19 25.76 25.27
CA THR A 403 -7.98 26.02 24.48
C THR A 403 -7.18 24.74 24.32
N VAL A 404 -6.27 24.69 23.34
CA VAL A 404 -5.44 23.51 23.08
C VAL A 404 -3.96 23.90 22.97
N ASN A 405 -3.10 23.23 23.74
CA ASN A 405 -1.66 23.46 23.66
C ASN A 405 -1.11 22.89 22.36
N VAL A 406 -0.16 23.61 21.77
CA VAL A 406 0.52 23.17 20.54
C VAL A 406 1.74 22.33 20.92
N PRO A 407 1.89 21.10 20.42
CA PRO A 407 3.11 20.30 20.61
C PRO A 407 4.37 21.11 20.28
N ALA A 408 5.42 20.97 21.11
CA ALA A 408 6.64 21.79 20.96
C ALA A 408 7.24 21.71 19.56
N ALA A 409 7.19 20.55 18.92
CA ALA A 409 7.69 20.31 17.57
C ALA A 409 6.94 21.11 16.47
N LEU A 410 5.69 21.48 16.70
CA LEU A 410 4.85 22.22 15.74
C LEU A 410 4.88 23.74 15.96
N GLN A 411 5.32 24.22 17.13
CA GLN A 411 5.34 25.65 17.44
C GLN A 411 6.14 26.51 16.45
N PRO A 412 7.30 26.05 15.93
CA PRO A 412 8.05 26.82 14.93
C PRO A 412 7.28 27.02 13.60
N PHE A 413 6.38 26.11 13.24
CA PHE A 413 5.59 26.17 12.01
C PHE A 413 4.31 27.00 12.17
N LEU A 414 3.77 27.06 13.39
CA LEU A 414 2.53 27.75 13.72
C LEU A 414 2.75 29.17 14.26
N GLY A 415 3.94 29.44 14.81
CA GLY A 415 4.23 30.73 15.44
C GLY A 415 3.46 30.99 16.75
N MET A 416 2.82 29.95 17.31
CA MET A 416 2.04 30.03 18.56
C MET A 416 2.23 28.79 19.41
N LYS A 417 1.95 28.93 20.71
CA LYS A 417 2.08 27.84 21.70
C LYS A 417 0.74 27.24 22.09
N ARG A 418 -0.37 27.88 21.73
CA ARG A 418 -1.71 27.51 22.11
C ARG A 418 -2.72 27.99 21.07
N PHE A 419 -3.74 27.19 20.80
CA PHE A 419 -4.91 27.59 20.04
C PHE A 419 -5.92 28.22 21.00
N GLU A 420 -6.35 29.44 20.71
CA GLU A 420 -7.30 30.20 21.48
C GLU A 420 -8.72 30.02 20.92
N LEU A 421 -9.73 30.27 21.76
CA LEU A 421 -11.14 30.25 21.36
C LEU A 421 -11.46 31.40 20.39
N VAL A 422 -12.39 31.17 19.45
CA VAL A 422 -12.89 32.21 18.52
C VAL A 422 -14.20 32.82 18.98
#